data_3e7bef7a83c97f2db3b1f10428f06775
#
_entry.id   3e7bef7a83c97f2db3b1f10428f06775
#
_cell.length_a   1.000
_cell.length_b   1.000
_cell.length_c   1.000
_cell.angle_alpha   90.00
_cell.angle_beta   90.00
_cell.angle_gamma   90.00
#
_symmetry.space_group_name_H-M   'P 1'
#
loop_
_entity.id
_entity.type
_entity.pdbx_description
1 polymer ?
#
loop_
_entity_poly.entity_id
_entity_poly.type
_entity_poly.pdbx_seq_one_letter_code
_entity_poly.pdbx_strand_id
1 'polypeptide(L)'
;MKQKADAAGVRFRPHFKTHQSAEIGTWFRRVGVDSITVSSLDMAKYFALHGWKDITVAFTVNLPEIETLNSLAREIRLHLLLDSEELASRLDTALESKVNIWIDVDVGYHRTGIPCDDFFQILSVSQAVQRAPKLIFSGVLTHSGHTYHAKTVEEIRSIHQDSLAKLRTVREKLRQAGVHPCAISIGDTPSCSIADSFEGADEIRPGNFVFYDSMMSDLGACRDEDIAVAVACLVVARYKEWNQVVIYGGAVHLSKEFMLDGRGRKIYGYCCRPEKTSWGPAERRAPVLSLSQEHGLIEMDGSLIREINVGDLLIILPVHSCLTSDLYRYYLTLDGERIERRQSNDQS
;
A
#
# COMPACT_ATOMS: atom_id res chain seq x y z
N MET A 1 -12.79 6.27 -2.33
CA MET A 1 -11.64 6.99 -1.71
C MET A 1 -11.52 8.43 -2.22
N LYS A 2 -11.46 8.70 -3.54
CA LYS A 2 -11.35 10.10 -4.08
C LYS A 2 -12.46 11.01 -3.56
N GLN A 3 -13.73 10.58 -3.65
CA GLN A 3 -14.86 11.36 -3.11
C GLN A 3 -14.72 11.66 -1.61
N LYS A 4 -14.20 10.70 -0.83
CA LYS A 4 -13.95 10.87 0.60
C LYS A 4 -12.88 11.94 0.86
N ALA A 5 -11.80 11.93 0.08
CA ALA A 5 -10.75 12.95 0.15
C ALA A 5 -11.28 14.34 -0.23
N ASP A 6 -12.07 14.42 -1.32
CA ASP A 6 -12.66 15.69 -1.77
C ASP A 6 -13.62 16.28 -0.73
N ALA A 7 -14.47 15.44 -0.15
CA ALA A 7 -15.41 15.87 0.90
C ALA A 7 -14.67 16.39 2.15
N ALA A 8 -13.49 15.86 2.43
CA ALA A 8 -12.63 16.30 3.52
C ALA A 8 -11.69 17.46 3.16
N GLY A 9 -11.66 17.89 1.89
CA GLY A 9 -10.77 18.96 1.42
C GLY A 9 -9.28 18.61 1.46
N VAL A 10 -8.93 17.32 1.42
CA VAL A 10 -7.53 16.84 1.46
C VAL A 10 -7.10 16.33 0.09
N ARG A 11 -5.81 16.53 -0.25
CA ARG A 11 -5.26 15.98 -1.48
C ARG A 11 -5.26 14.46 -1.43
N PHE A 12 -5.67 13.84 -2.52
CA PHE A 12 -5.61 12.39 -2.70
C PHE A 12 -4.43 12.01 -3.60
N ARG A 13 -3.40 11.41 -3.02
CA ARG A 13 -2.18 10.95 -3.69
C ARG A 13 -2.02 9.44 -3.55
N PRO A 14 -2.84 8.62 -4.22
CA PRO A 14 -2.89 7.16 -4.02
C PRO A 14 -1.54 6.50 -4.24
N HIS A 15 -1.29 5.41 -3.50
CA HIS A 15 -0.06 4.66 -3.60
C HIS A 15 -0.16 3.56 -4.67
N PHE A 16 0.55 3.73 -5.77
CA PHE A 16 0.48 2.85 -6.94
C PHE A 16 1.30 1.56 -6.85
N LYS A 17 2.00 1.33 -5.72
CA LYS A 17 2.71 0.06 -5.50
C LYS A 17 1.79 -1.16 -5.51
N THR A 18 0.50 -0.99 -5.23
CA THR A 18 -0.45 -2.08 -5.18
C THR A 18 -0.71 -2.67 -6.55
N HIS A 19 -1.04 -1.85 -7.52
CA HIS A 19 -1.41 -2.33 -8.87
C HIS A 19 -0.27 -2.29 -9.88
N GLN A 20 0.66 -1.34 -9.79
CA GLN A 20 1.80 -1.17 -10.70
C GLN A 20 1.42 -1.28 -12.20
N SER A 21 0.30 -0.71 -12.59
CA SER A 21 -0.24 -0.73 -13.96
C SER A 21 -0.53 0.67 -14.45
N ALA A 22 -0.01 1.01 -15.62
CA ALA A 22 -0.29 2.29 -16.27
C ALA A 22 -1.76 2.43 -16.65
N GLU A 23 -2.38 1.33 -17.08
CA GLU A 23 -3.80 1.30 -17.45
C GLU A 23 -4.69 1.57 -16.24
N ILE A 24 -4.49 0.86 -15.12
CA ILE A 24 -5.20 1.15 -13.86
C ILE A 24 -4.92 2.60 -13.43
N GLY A 25 -3.70 3.09 -13.63
CA GLY A 25 -3.37 4.50 -13.41
C GLY A 25 -4.28 5.45 -14.20
N THR A 26 -4.70 5.11 -15.42
CA THR A 26 -5.62 5.95 -16.19
C THR A 26 -7.01 6.07 -15.56
N TRP A 27 -7.46 5.03 -14.83
CA TRP A 27 -8.74 5.09 -14.12
C TRP A 27 -8.71 6.15 -13.02
N PHE A 28 -7.58 6.30 -12.33
CA PHE A 28 -7.39 7.37 -11.34
C PHE A 28 -7.42 8.77 -11.98
N ARG A 29 -6.84 8.95 -13.18
CA ARG A 29 -6.92 10.22 -13.90
C ARG A 29 -8.36 10.57 -14.27
N ARG A 30 -9.17 9.60 -14.70
CA ARG A 30 -10.59 9.82 -15.05
C ARG A 30 -11.40 10.39 -13.89
N VAL A 31 -10.97 10.14 -12.65
CA VAL A 31 -11.61 10.71 -11.44
C VAL A 31 -10.85 11.90 -10.87
N GLY A 32 -9.94 12.52 -11.66
CA GLY A 32 -9.27 13.77 -11.31
C GLY A 32 -8.07 13.63 -10.36
N VAL A 33 -7.41 12.46 -10.32
CA VAL A 33 -6.14 12.30 -9.60
C VAL A 33 -4.99 12.77 -10.50
N ASP A 34 -4.18 13.70 -10.01
CA ASP A 34 -3.06 14.34 -10.73
C ASP A 34 -1.68 14.00 -10.14
N SER A 35 -1.65 13.40 -8.98
CA SER A 35 -0.44 13.11 -8.20
C SER A 35 -0.52 11.73 -7.56
N ILE A 36 0.62 11.04 -7.49
CA ILE A 36 0.70 9.66 -7.01
C ILE A 36 1.86 9.45 -6.03
N THR A 37 1.79 8.35 -5.32
CA THR A 37 2.86 7.83 -4.48
C THR A 37 3.35 6.50 -5.05
N VAL A 38 4.66 6.27 -4.99
CA VAL A 38 5.31 5.01 -5.35
C VAL A 38 6.33 4.62 -4.27
N SER A 39 6.91 3.41 -4.35
CA SER A 39 7.86 2.92 -3.36
C SER A 39 9.30 2.76 -3.86
N SER A 40 9.59 3.11 -5.12
CA SER A 40 10.95 3.06 -5.69
C SER A 40 11.11 4.04 -6.83
N LEU A 41 12.35 4.37 -7.19
CA LEU A 41 12.68 5.21 -8.33
C LEU A 41 12.34 4.53 -9.67
N ASP A 42 12.50 3.21 -9.77
CA ASP A 42 12.07 2.45 -10.95
C ASP A 42 10.57 2.56 -11.20
N MET A 43 9.79 2.49 -10.12
CA MET A 43 8.34 2.68 -10.22
C MET A 43 8.00 4.13 -10.59
N ALA A 44 8.74 5.11 -10.04
CA ALA A 44 8.60 6.52 -10.42
C ALA A 44 8.91 6.74 -11.91
N LYS A 45 10.00 6.14 -12.42
CA LYS A 45 10.39 6.18 -13.84
C LYS A 45 9.28 5.61 -14.72
N TYR A 46 8.78 4.41 -14.38
CA TYR A 46 7.68 3.78 -15.11
C TYR A 46 6.45 4.70 -15.20
N PHE A 47 5.97 5.24 -14.09
CA PHE A 47 4.79 6.11 -14.11
C PHE A 47 5.06 7.48 -14.73
N ALA A 48 6.27 8.03 -14.63
CA ALA A 48 6.67 9.26 -15.32
C ALA A 48 6.60 9.10 -16.85
N LEU A 49 7.09 7.98 -17.39
CA LEU A 49 6.99 7.61 -18.80
C LEU A 49 5.53 7.49 -19.26
N HIS A 50 4.63 7.07 -18.36
CA HIS A 50 3.18 7.02 -18.61
C HIS A 50 2.46 8.33 -18.26
N GLY A 51 3.21 9.45 -18.17
CA GLY A 51 2.68 10.81 -18.12
C GLY A 51 2.30 11.31 -16.72
N TRP A 52 2.65 10.64 -15.62
CA TRP A 52 2.51 11.18 -14.29
C TRP A 52 3.60 12.21 -14.01
N LYS A 53 3.21 13.43 -13.59
CA LYS A 53 4.13 14.57 -13.45
C LYS A 53 4.34 15.04 -12.00
N ASP A 54 3.62 14.49 -11.05
CA ASP A 54 3.77 14.78 -9.61
C ASP A 54 3.80 13.46 -8.84
N ILE A 55 5.01 13.03 -8.42
CA ILE A 55 5.27 11.70 -7.85
C ILE A 55 6.03 11.82 -6.52
N THR A 56 5.48 11.19 -5.48
CA THR A 56 6.19 10.98 -4.20
C THR A 56 6.78 9.56 -4.19
N VAL A 57 8.08 9.45 -3.98
CA VAL A 57 8.74 8.19 -3.65
C VAL A 57 8.72 8.05 -2.13
N ALA A 58 7.76 7.25 -1.60
CA ALA A 58 7.58 7.04 -0.16
C ALA A 58 8.54 5.97 0.37
N PHE A 59 9.81 6.25 0.24
CA PHE A 59 10.95 5.49 0.74
C PHE A 59 12.08 6.47 1.03
N THR A 60 12.87 6.22 2.07
CA THR A 60 14.05 7.05 2.39
C THR A 60 15.00 7.09 1.19
N VAL A 61 15.54 8.24 0.87
CA VAL A 61 16.39 8.43 -0.32
C VAL A 61 17.54 7.43 -0.39
N ASN A 62 17.65 6.76 -1.54
CA ASN A 62 18.75 5.86 -1.87
C ASN A 62 19.78 6.62 -2.74
N LEU A 63 20.83 7.17 -2.13
CA LEU A 63 21.86 7.96 -2.82
C LEU A 63 22.60 7.24 -3.96
N PRO A 64 22.87 5.92 -3.91
CA PRO A 64 23.40 5.17 -5.05
C PRO A 64 22.61 5.32 -6.34
N GLU A 65 21.30 5.66 -6.29
CA GLU A 65 20.45 5.86 -7.46
C GLU A 65 20.39 7.33 -7.93
N ILE A 66 21.39 8.13 -7.61
CA ILE A 66 21.40 9.59 -7.87
C ILE A 66 21.24 9.97 -9.33
N GLU A 67 21.74 9.17 -10.26
CA GLU A 67 21.59 9.40 -11.71
C GLU A 67 20.12 9.31 -12.13
N THR A 68 19.42 8.27 -11.67
CA THR A 68 17.98 8.11 -11.89
C THR A 68 17.20 9.25 -11.23
N LEU A 69 17.59 9.63 -10.02
CA LEU A 69 17.01 10.76 -9.28
C LEU A 69 17.12 12.06 -10.08
N ASN A 70 18.32 12.39 -10.59
CA ASN A 70 18.57 13.59 -11.38
C ASN A 70 17.80 13.57 -12.71
N SER A 71 17.69 12.41 -13.35
CA SER A 71 16.87 12.28 -14.56
C SER A 71 15.41 12.59 -14.27
N LEU A 72 14.82 11.98 -13.24
CA LEU A 72 13.43 12.20 -12.85
C LEU A 72 13.17 13.65 -12.41
N ALA A 73 14.08 14.24 -11.62
CA ALA A 73 13.93 15.59 -11.11
C ALA A 73 13.90 16.67 -12.22
N ARG A 74 14.45 16.38 -13.40
CA ARG A 74 14.36 17.27 -14.58
C ARG A 74 13.00 17.19 -15.29
N GLU A 75 12.27 16.08 -15.16
CA GLU A 75 11.09 15.78 -15.97
C GLU A 75 9.78 15.95 -15.20
N ILE A 76 9.82 15.70 -13.87
CA ILE A 76 8.63 15.65 -13.02
C ILE A 76 8.84 16.44 -11.72
N ARG A 77 7.74 16.79 -11.07
CA ARG A 77 7.74 17.23 -9.68
C ARG A 77 7.99 16.02 -8.79
N LEU A 78 9.26 15.81 -8.42
CA LEU A 78 9.67 14.68 -7.61
C LEU A 78 9.64 15.07 -6.13
N HIS A 79 9.04 14.18 -5.31
CA HIS A 79 9.03 14.30 -3.85
C HIS A 79 9.76 13.11 -3.24
N LEU A 80 10.62 13.36 -2.26
CA LEU A 80 11.46 12.36 -1.59
C LEU A 80 11.31 12.46 -0.08
N LEU A 81 11.71 11.40 0.63
CA LEU A 81 11.70 11.32 2.09
C LEU A 81 13.11 11.42 2.65
N LEU A 82 13.28 12.24 3.70
CA LEU A 82 14.50 12.35 4.48
C LEU A 82 14.21 12.20 5.97
N ASP A 83 15.22 11.73 6.72
CA ASP A 83 15.21 11.55 8.17
C ASP A 83 16.50 11.98 8.86
N SER A 84 17.49 12.53 8.12
CA SER A 84 18.76 12.99 8.69
C SER A 84 19.34 14.19 7.94
N GLU A 85 20.11 15.02 8.68
CA GLU A 85 20.83 16.18 8.13
C GLU A 85 21.96 15.75 7.18
N GLU A 86 22.65 14.66 7.51
CA GLU A 86 23.69 14.10 6.66
C GLU A 86 23.13 13.78 5.27
N LEU A 87 21.99 13.08 5.23
CA LEU A 87 21.36 12.71 3.98
C LEU A 87 20.88 13.94 3.20
N ALA A 88 20.35 14.97 3.89
CA ALA A 88 19.96 16.23 3.27
C ALA A 88 21.16 16.93 2.60
N SER A 89 22.29 17.04 3.30
CA SER A 89 23.52 17.67 2.80
C SER A 89 24.10 16.91 1.59
N ARG A 90 24.17 15.60 1.69
CA ARG A 90 24.69 14.73 0.61
C ARG A 90 23.79 14.79 -0.62
N LEU A 91 22.47 14.76 -0.42
CA LEU A 91 21.50 14.86 -1.50
C LEU A 91 21.60 16.21 -2.21
N ASP A 92 21.62 17.32 -1.46
CA ASP A 92 21.74 18.67 -2.05
C ASP A 92 23.02 18.82 -2.89
N THR A 93 24.12 18.26 -2.42
CA THR A 93 25.40 18.28 -3.16
C THR A 93 25.29 17.53 -4.48
N ALA A 94 24.64 16.36 -4.47
CA ALA A 94 24.59 15.42 -5.60
C ALA A 94 23.49 15.73 -6.64
N LEU A 95 22.44 16.48 -6.24
CA LEU A 95 21.36 16.86 -7.12
C LEU A 95 21.80 17.89 -8.17
N GLU A 96 21.18 17.83 -9.36
CA GLU A 96 21.29 18.81 -10.44
C GLU A 96 20.07 19.72 -10.56
N SER A 97 18.92 19.27 -10.05
CA SER A 97 17.65 19.96 -10.09
C SER A 97 16.98 19.97 -8.71
N LYS A 98 16.01 20.89 -8.52
CA LYS A 98 15.27 20.96 -7.25
C LYS A 98 14.31 19.80 -7.09
N VAL A 99 14.21 19.27 -5.86
CA VAL A 99 13.26 18.25 -5.45
C VAL A 99 12.48 18.66 -4.20
N ASN A 100 11.28 18.13 -4.03
CA ASN A 100 10.46 18.39 -2.85
C ASN A 100 10.78 17.35 -1.78
N ILE A 101 10.84 17.79 -0.52
CA ILE A 101 11.25 16.96 0.61
C ILE A 101 10.15 16.88 1.65
N TRP A 102 9.84 15.66 2.02
CA TRP A 102 9.05 15.32 3.20
C TRP A 102 9.98 14.78 4.29
N ILE A 103 9.81 15.25 5.53
CA ILE A 103 10.47 14.64 6.67
C ILE A 103 9.63 13.42 7.09
N ASP A 104 10.25 12.24 7.08
CA ASP A 104 9.60 11.01 7.57
C ASP A 104 9.54 11.03 9.10
N VAL A 105 8.34 10.93 9.65
CA VAL A 105 8.10 10.99 11.10
C VAL A 105 7.43 9.70 11.55
N ASP A 106 8.07 9.01 12.49
CA ASP A 106 7.48 7.85 13.15
C ASP A 106 6.50 8.27 14.25
N VAL A 107 5.26 7.84 14.11
CA VAL A 107 4.17 8.10 15.06
C VAL A 107 3.87 6.91 15.98
N GLY A 108 4.71 5.86 15.94
CA GLY A 108 4.60 4.68 16.79
C GLY A 108 4.58 3.35 16.06
N TYR A 109 4.86 3.33 14.76
CA TYR A 109 5.01 2.09 13.98
C TYR A 109 6.42 1.50 14.06
N HIS A 110 7.42 2.33 14.30
CA HIS A 110 8.83 1.94 14.49
C HIS A 110 9.45 1.20 13.29
N ARG A 111 9.11 1.63 12.06
CA ARG A 111 9.72 1.09 10.85
C ARG A 111 10.79 2.01 10.27
N THR A 112 10.46 3.25 10.04
CA THR A 112 11.31 4.33 9.49
C THR A 112 10.85 5.67 10.04
N GLY A 113 11.69 6.68 9.89
CA GLY A 113 11.36 8.05 10.27
C GLY A 113 11.89 8.45 11.65
N ILE A 114 11.89 9.74 11.89
CA ILE A 114 12.30 10.34 13.16
C ILE A 114 11.16 10.19 14.17
N PRO A 115 11.39 9.68 15.39
CA PRO A 115 10.36 9.62 16.41
C PRO A 115 9.67 10.96 16.61
N CYS A 116 8.34 11.00 16.65
CA CYS A 116 7.57 12.25 16.73
C CYS A 116 7.83 13.07 18.01
N ASP A 117 8.36 12.47 19.05
CA ASP A 117 8.77 13.09 20.31
C ASP A 117 10.22 13.65 20.25
N ASP A 118 11.06 13.21 19.31
CA ASP A 118 12.37 13.81 19.05
C ASP A 118 12.21 15.06 18.15
N PHE A 119 11.57 16.08 18.71
CA PHE A 119 11.36 17.34 17.99
C PHE A 119 12.67 18.03 17.62
N PHE A 120 13.74 17.85 18.41
CA PHE A 120 15.04 18.45 18.12
C PHE A 120 15.59 17.94 16.79
N GLN A 121 15.58 16.64 16.57
CA GLN A 121 16.02 16.05 15.31
C GLN A 121 15.12 16.47 14.15
N ILE A 122 13.78 16.44 14.32
CA ILE A 122 12.84 16.89 13.29
C ILE A 122 13.12 18.32 12.87
N LEU A 123 13.33 19.23 13.83
CA LEU A 123 13.63 20.63 13.58
C LEU A 123 14.96 20.79 12.84
N SER A 124 16.01 20.11 13.31
CA SER A 124 17.35 20.16 12.74
C SER A 124 17.34 19.74 11.26
N VAL A 125 16.73 18.60 10.94
CA VAL A 125 16.60 18.11 9.55
C VAL A 125 15.76 19.07 8.71
N SER A 126 14.65 19.59 9.24
CA SER A 126 13.79 20.55 8.53
C SER A 126 14.55 21.84 8.19
N GLN A 127 15.34 22.36 9.11
CA GLN A 127 16.18 23.54 8.88
C GLN A 127 17.33 23.26 7.90
N ALA A 128 17.93 22.06 7.93
CA ALA A 128 18.93 21.65 6.95
C ALA A 128 18.33 21.64 5.54
N VAL A 129 17.13 21.08 5.37
CA VAL A 129 16.40 21.12 4.09
C VAL A 129 16.10 22.55 3.64
N GLN A 130 15.68 23.45 4.54
CA GLN A 130 15.40 24.85 4.17
C GLN A 130 16.65 25.64 3.76
N ARG A 131 17.82 25.29 4.31
CA ARG A 131 19.10 25.94 3.94
C ARG A 131 19.67 25.41 2.62
N ALA A 132 19.27 24.23 2.20
CA ALA A 132 19.76 23.56 1.01
C ALA A 132 19.11 24.14 -0.27
N PRO A 133 19.90 24.69 -1.23
CA PRO A 133 19.35 25.42 -2.38
C PRO A 133 18.55 24.55 -3.36
N LYS A 134 18.77 23.22 -3.37
CA LYS A 134 18.06 22.29 -4.27
C LYS A 134 16.96 21.50 -3.58
N LEU A 135 16.78 21.65 -2.27
CA LEU A 135 15.73 20.99 -1.51
C LEU A 135 14.59 21.96 -1.21
N ILE A 136 13.36 21.53 -1.49
CA ILE A 136 12.14 22.32 -1.22
C ILE A 136 11.40 21.62 -0.09
N PHE A 137 11.35 22.20 1.09
CA PHE A 137 10.63 21.65 2.22
C PHE A 137 9.12 21.63 1.95
N SER A 138 8.50 20.45 2.00
CA SER A 138 7.06 20.24 1.79
C SER A 138 6.30 20.10 3.10
N GLY A 139 6.89 19.43 4.09
CA GLY A 139 6.23 19.17 5.35
C GLY A 139 6.68 17.86 5.98
N VAL A 140 5.80 17.30 6.81
CA VAL A 140 6.01 16.03 7.51
C VAL A 140 5.10 14.94 6.93
N LEU A 141 5.62 13.72 6.86
CA LEU A 141 4.92 12.57 6.29
C LEU A 141 5.02 11.40 7.26
N THR A 142 3.96 10.60 7.37
CA THR A 142 4.00 9.34 8.13
C THR A 142 3.25 8.21 7.43
N HIS A 143 3.57 6.99 7.83
CA HIS A 143 2.81 5.78 7.52
C HIS A 143 2.46 5.06 8.82
N SER A 144 1.19 5.09 9.21
CA SER A 144 0.70 4.45 10.43
C SER A 144 0.46 2.94 10.23
N GLY A 145 1.52 2.19 9.87
CA GLY A 145 1.43 0.77 9.53
C GLY A 145 0.96 -0.14 10.68
N HIS A 146 1.00 0.33 11.91
CA HIS A 146 0.48 -0.41 13.07
C HIS A 146 -1.06 -0.57 13.04
N THR A 147 -1.79 0.18 12.21
CA THR A 147 -3.22 -0.04 11.96
C THR A 147 -3.52 -1.41 11.34
N TYR A 148 -2.57 -2.00 10.62
CA TYR A 148 -2.70 -3.35 10.06
C TYR A 148 -2.62 -4.47 11.13
N HIS A 149 -2.23 -4.12 12.36
CA HIS A 149 -2.18 -5.03 13.50
C HIS A 149 -3.28 -4.76 14.54
N ALA A 150 -4.14 -3.78 14.27
CA ALA A 150 -5.29 -3.48 15.10
C ALA A 150 -6.26 -4.67 15.13
N LYS A 151 -7.00 -4.79 16.22
CA LYS A 151 -7.96 -5.87 16.43
C LYS A 151 -9.42 -5.43 16.22
N THR A 152 -9.67 -4.12 16.24
CA THR A 152 -11.00 -3.55 16.08
C THR A 152 -10.96 -2.27 15.24
N VAL A 153 -12.12 -1.92 14.70
CA VAL A 153 -12.32 -0.64 13.99
C VAL A 153 -12.04 0.56 14.90
N GLU A 154 -12.40 0.46 16.18
CA GLU A 154 -12.17 1.50 17.20
C GLU A 154 -10.69 1.71 17.44
N GLU A 155 -9.90 0.63 17.47
CA GLU A 155 -8.45 0.72 17.62
C GLU A 155 -7.81 1.41 16.41
N ILE A 156 -8.27 1.11 15.18
CA ILE A 156 -7.81 1.79 13.97
C ILE A 156 -8.13 3.30 14.04
N ARG A 157 -9.36 3.66 14.47
CA ARG A 157 -9.74 5.06 14.66
C ARG A 157 -8.87 5.76 15.68
N SER A 158 -8.60 5.10 16.81
CA SER A 158 -7.73 5.64 17.87
C SER A 158 -6.31 5.88 17.36
N ILE A 159 -5.72 4.92 16.66
CA ILE A 159 -4.39 5.04 16.06
C ILE A 159 -4.35 6.21 15.06
N HIS A 160 -5.36 6.32 14.21
CA HIS A 160 -5.46 7.41 13.25
C HIS A 160 -5.52 8.79 13.92
N GLN A 161 -6.38 8.95 14.92
CA GLN A 161 -6.53 10.21 15.67
C GLN A 161 -5.25 10.58 16.42
N ASP A 162 -4.61 9.62 17.09
CA ASP A 162 -3.35 9.81 17.79
C ASP A 162 -2.22 10.22 16.84
N SER A 163 -2.10 9.53 15.71
CA SER A 163 -1.11 9.85 14.66
C SER A 163 -1.28 11.28 14.13
N LEU A 164 -2.51 11.70 13.84
CA LEU A 164 -2.80 13.07 13.41
C LEU A 164 -2.51 14.10 14.51
N ALA A 165 -2.87 13.82 15.76
CA ALA A 165 -2.58 14.71 16.90
C ALA A 165 -1.07 14.92 17.08
N LYS A 166 -0.28 13.85 16.98
CA LYS A 166 1.20 13.93 17.03
C LYS A 166 1.76 14.80 15.91
N LEU A 167 1.34 14.56 14.66
CA LEU A 167 1.82 15.35 13.53
C LEU A 167 1.37 16.81 13.57
N ARG A 168 0.17 17.11 14.06
CA ARG A 168 -0.29 18.49 14.28
C ARG A 168 0.58 19.19 15.32
N THR A 169 0.97 18.49 16.39
CA THR A 169 1.88 19.02 17.41
C THR A 169 3.26 19.30 16.81
N VAL A 170 3.80 18.39 16.00
CA VAL A 170 5.07 18.58 15.28
C VAL A 170 4.98 19.80 14.36
N ARG A 171 3.93 19.90 13.55
CA ARG A 171 3.71 21.03 12.63
C ARG A 171 3.67 22.37 13.36
N GLU A 172 2.93 22.44 14.46
CA GLU A 172 2.81 23.68 15.23
C GLU A 172 4.15 24.11 15.84
N LYS A 173 4.92 23.18 16.39
CA LYS A 173 6.27 23.45 16.90
C LYS A 173 7.23 23.89 15.78
N LEU A 174 7.18 23.27 14.61
CA LEU A 174 7.97 23.67 13.44
C LEU A 174 7.60 25.09 13.00
N ARG A 175 6.31 25.42 12.97
CA ARG A 175 5.82 26.75 12.63
C ARG A 175 6.33 27.81 13.61
N GLN A 176 6.29 27.53 14.92
CA GLN A 176 6.83 28.41 15.96
C GLN A 176 8.34 28.61 15.83
N ALA A 177 9.06 27.61 15.32
CA ALA A 177 10.49 27.70 15.03
C ALA A 177 10.81 28.33 13.66
N GLY A 178 9.82 28.86 12.94
CA GLY A 178 10.01 29.56 11.65
C GLY A 178 10.13 28.64 10.44
N VAL A 179 9.74 27.35 10.56
CA VAL A 179 9.76 26.39 9.44
C VAL A 179 8.42 26.42 8.71
N HIS A 180 8.40 26.98 7.49
CA HIS A 180 7.20 27.15 6.65
C HIS A 180 7.50 26.92 5.15
N PRO A 181 6.48 26.49 4.36
CA PRO A 181 5.21 25.87 4.78
C PRO A 181 5.46 24.49 5.37
N CYS A 182 4.51 23.92 6.11
CA CYS A 182 4.61 22.58 6.64
C CYS A 182 3.26 21.85 6.45
N ALA A 183 3.14 21.07 5.39
CA ALA A 183 1.99 20.20 5.15
C ALA A 183 2.12 18.89 5.94
N ILE A 184 0.98 18.23 6.19
CA ILE A 184 0.89 16.91 6.81
C ILE A 184 0.38 15.93 5.79
N SER A 185 1.18 14.91 5.46
CA SER A 185 0.82 13.81 4.58
C SER A 185 0.74 12.49 5.36
N ILE A 186 -0.41 11.83 5.33
CA ILE A 186 -0.65 10.57 6.03
C ILE A 186 -1.07 9.48 5.04
N GLY A 187 -0.99 8.22 5.45
CA GLY A 187 -1.51 7.15 4.60
C GLY A 187 -1.24 5.77 5.14
N ASP A 188 -2.28 5.07 5.19
CA ASP A 188 -2.45 3.63 5.31
C ASP A 188 -3.89 3.33 4.89
N THR A 189 -4.15 2.13 4.40
CA THR A 189 -5.50 1.81 3.90
C THR A 189 -6.51 1.65 5.02
N PRO A 190 -6.21 0.96 6.15
CA PRO A 190 -7.17 0.84 7.24
C PRO A 190 -7.71 2.19 7.73
N SER A 191 -6.82 3.12 8.10
CA SER A 191 -7.24 4.45 8.56
C SER A 191 -8.05 5.19 7.51
N CYS A 192 -7.54 5.26 6.27
CA CYS A 192 -8.20 6.00 5.21
C CYS A 192 -9.58 5.41 4.84
N SER A 193 -9.78 4.11 5.02
CA SER A 193 -11.08 3.46 4.78
C SER A 193 -12.08 3.75 5.89
N ILE A 194 -11.64 3.70 7.15
CA ILE A 194 -12.50 3.74 8.34
C ILE A 194 -12.71 5.16 8.87
N ALA A 195 -11.70 6.05 8.78
CA ALA A 195 -11.77 7.38 9.39
C ALA A 195 -12.95 8.20 8.86
N ASP A 196 -13.63 8.89 9.78
CA ASP A 196 -14.74 9.78 9.46
C ASP A 196 -14.25 11.19 9.09
N SER A 197 -13.01 11.54 9.48
CA SER A 197 -12.40 12.86 9.23
C SER A 197 -10.89 12.73 9.00
N PHE A 198 -10.35 13.63 8.17
CA PHE A 198 -8.91 13.83 7.97
C PHE A 198 -8.50 15.23 8.46
N GLU A 199 -9.22 15.81 9.39
CA GLU A 199 -8.97 17.17 9.90
C GLU A 199 -7.54 17.33 10.40
N GLY A 200 -6.83 18.28 9.79
CA GLY A 200 -5.42 18.56 10.09
C GLY A 200 -4.41 17.85 9.19
N ALA A 201 -4.83 16.90 8.36
CA ALA A 201 -4.03 16.44 7.23
C ALA A 201 -4.23 17.33 6.01
N ASP A 202 -3.22 17.43 5.15
CA ASP A 202 -3.28 18.14 3.87
C ASP A 202 -3.34 17.12 2.71
N GLU A 203 -2.87 15.88 2.94
CA GLU A 203 -2.79 14.84 1.93
C GLU A 203 -2.98 13.43 2.52
N ILE A 204 -3.65 12.54 1.77
CA ILE A 204 -3.78 11.12 2.11
C ILE A 204 -3.21 10.22 1.00
N ARG A 205 -2.54 9.10 1.39
CA ARG A 205 -1.78 8.23 0.48
C ARG A 205 -2.11 6.73 0.58
N PRO A 206 -3.37 6.30 0.73
CA PRO A 206 -3.70 4.88 0.78
C PRO A 206 -3.37 4.19 -0.55
N GLY A 207 -3.04 2.90 -0.50
CA GLY A 207 -2.71 2.12 -1.71
C GLY A 207 -3.55 0.85 -1.86
N ASN A 208 -3.58 0.01 -0.85
CA ASN A 208 -4.23 -1.30 -0.89
C ASN A 208 -5.74 -1.23 -1.19
N PHE A 209 -6.40 -0.10 -0.86
CA PHE A 209 -7.84 0.12 -1.10
C PHE A 209 -8.28 -0.09 -2.56
N VAL A 210 -7.35 -0.05 -3.53
CA VAL A 210 -7.68 -0.27 -4.96
C VAL A 210 -8.12 -1.70 -5.21
N PHE A 211 -7.64 -2.62 -4.40
CA PHE A 211 -7.97 -4.04 -4.48
C PHE A 211 -8.62 -4.57 -3.22
N TYR A 212 -8.28 -4.01 -2.06
CA TYR A 212 -8.53 -4.63 -0.77
C TYR A 212 -8.02 -6.07 -0.72
N ASP A 213 -8.27 -6.80 0.35
CA ASP A 213 -7.90 -8.18 0.57
C ASP A 213 -8.57 -8.75 1.83
N SER A 214 -8.34 -10.03 2.12
CA SER A 214 -8.94 -10.69 3.28
C SER A 214 -8.51 -10.05 4.61
N MET A 215 -7.29 -9.51 4.71
CA MET A 215 -6.84 -8.79 5.91
C MET A 215 -7.65 -7.51 6.11
N MET A 216 -7.91 -6.76 5.05
CA MET A 216 -8.71 -5.54 5.13
C MET A 216 -10.17 -5.82 5.51
N SER A 217 -10.73 -6.91 5.00
CA SER A 217 -12.08 -7.35 5.36
C SER A 217 -12.15 -7.80 6.83
N ASP A 218 -11.19 -8.59 7.30
CA ASP A 218 -11.14 -9.03 8.70
C ASP A 218 -10.94 -7.87 9.70
N LEU A 219 -10.22 -6.82 9.28
CA LEU A 219 -10.07 -5.55 10.04
C LEU A 219 -11.33 -4.67 10.01
N GLY A 220 -12.33 -5.00 9.19
CA GLY A 220 -13.52 -4.18 8.99
C GLY A 220 -13.27 -2.91 8.15
N ALA A 221 -12.16 -2.85 7.42
CA ALA A 221 -11.83 -1.72 6.54
C ALA A 221 -12.56 -1.77 5.19
N CYS A 222 -13.08 -2.93 4.81
CA CYS A 222 -13.93 -3.16 3.65
C CYS A 222 -14.84 -4.36 3.90
N ARG A 223 -15.76 -4.63 2.98
CA ARG A 223 -16.54 -5.87 2.92
C ARG A 223 -15.86 -6.86 1.97
N ASP A 224 -16.21 -8.14 2.04
CA ASP A 224 -15.67 -9.15 1.12
C ASP A 224 -15.98 -8.80 -0.36
N GLU A 225 -17.15 -8.21 -0.62
CA GLU A 225 -17.57 -7.79 -1.96
C GLU A 225 -16.77 -6.61 -2.52
N ASP A 226 -16.06 -5.89 -1.67
CA ASP A 226 -15.20 -4.77 -2.08
C ASP A 226 -13.79 -5.25 -2.53
N ILE A 227 -13.46 -6.54 -2.32
CA ILE A 227 -12.18 -7.12 -2.74
C ILE A 227 -12.21 -7.31 -4.26
N ALA A 228 -11.29 -6.66 -4.97
CA ALA A 228 -11.27 -6.58 -6.43
C ALA A 228 -10.18 -7.44 -7.09
N VAL A 229 -9.43 -8.23 -6.34
CA VAL A 229 -8.42 -9.15 -6.87
C VAL A 229 -8.45 -10.49 -6.16
N ALA A 230 -8.31 -11.56 -6.94
CA ALA A 230 -8.28 -12.92 -6.43
C ALA A 230 -7.38 -13.80 -7.30
N VAL A 231 -7.03 -14.99 -6.81
CA VAL A 231 -6.25 -15.98 -7.55
C VAL A 231 -7.15 -17.18 -7.89
N ALA A 232 -7.24 -17.50 -9.17
CA ALA A 232 -7.95 -18.69 -9.65
C ALA A 232 -7.03 -19.91 -9.55
N CYS A 233 -7.45 -20.92 -8.81
CA CYS A 233 -6.66 -22.11 -8.50
C CYS A 233 -7.42 -23.38 -8.83
N LEU A 234 -6.79 -24.33 -9.53
CA LEU A 234 -7.37 -25.65 -9.80
C LEU A 234 -7.23 -26.56 -8.59
N VAL A 235 -8.28 -27.31 -8.30
CA VAL A 235 -8.25 -28.41 -7.34
C VAL A 235 -7.51 -29.59 -7.96
N VAL A 236 -6.40 -29.99 -7.33
CA VAL A 236 -5.55 -31.10 -7.81
C VAL A 236 -5.70 -32.38 -7.00
N ALA A 237 -6.18 -32.28 -5.76
CA ALA A 237 -6.51 -33.44 -4.94
C ALA A 237 -7.56 -33.11 -3.88
N ARG A 238 -8.26 -34.16 -3.42
CA ARG A 238 -9.26 -34.05 -2.36
C ARG A 238 -9.19 -35.28 -1.45
N TYR A 239 -9.04 -35.00 -0.14
CA TYR A 239 -8.91 -36.02 0.92
C TYR A 239 -10.05 -35.83 1.92
N LYS A 240 -11.13 -36.60 1.74
CA LYS A 240 -12.33 -36.51 2.59
C LYS A 240 -12.03 -36.88 4.05
N GLU A 241 -11.16 -37.85 4.22
CA GLU A 241 -10.75 -38.37 5.52
C GLU A 241 -10.01 -37.32 6.38
N TRP A 242 -9.40 -36.36 5.72
CA TRP A 242 -8.63 -35.28 6.37
C TRP A 242 -9.34 -33.92 6.29
N ASN A 243 -10.54 -33.84 5.70
CA ASN A 243 -11.23 -32.59 5.41
C ASN A 243 -10.34 -31.61 4.64
N GLN A 244 -9.58 -32.09 3.64
CA GLN A 244 -8.55 -31.32 2.98
C GLN A 244 -8.70 -31.34 1.47
N VAL A 245 -8.56 -30.16 0.87
CA VAL A 245 -8.47 -29.94 -0.58
C VAL A 245 -7.08 -29.37 -0.88
N VAL A 246 -6.45 -29.88 -1.92
CA VAL A 246 -5.18 -29.38 -2.43
C VAL A 246 -5.43 -28.60 -3.71
N ILE A 247 -4.92 -27.39 -3.76
CA ILE A 247 -5.00 -26.51 -4.93
C ILE A 247 -3.62 -26.28 -5.55
N TYR A 248 -3.59 -26.09 -6.88
CA TYR A 248 -2.44 -25.51 -7.56
C TYR A 248 -2.45 -24.01 -7.33
N GLY A 249 -1.86 -23.59 -6.20
CA GLY A 249 -1.94 -22.24 -5.67
C GLY A 249 -1.08 -22.12 -4.42
N GLY A 250 0.25 -22.24 -4.56
CA GLY A 250 1.21 -22.18 -3.45
C GLY A 250 1.76 -20.79 -3.21
N ALA A 251 2.91 -20.74 -2.52
CA ALA A 251 3.56 -19.49 -2.11
C ALA A 251 3.98 -18.59 -3.28
N VAL A 252 4.30 -19.17 -4.43
CA VAL A 252 4.65 -18.43 -5.65
C VAL A 252 3.44 -17.83 -6.35
N HIS A 253 2.22 -18.12 -5.87
CA HIS A 253 0.97 -17.59 -6.39
C HIS A 253 0.25 -16.67 -5.37
N LEU A 254 0.39 -16.94 -4.06
CA LEU A 254 -0.36 -16.27 -3.00
C LEU A 254 0.52 -15.44 -2.05
N SER A 255 1.86 -15.55 -2.17
CA SER A 255 2.85 -15.05 -1.20
C SER A 255 2.88 -15.89 0.10
N LYS A 256 3.79 -15.53 1.02
CA LYS A 256 3.87 -16.14 2.38
C LYS A 256 3.26 -15.24 3.46
N GLU A 257 2.61 -14.16 3.06
CA GLU A 257 1.90 -13.32 4.01
C GLU A 257 0.71 -14.07 4.59
N PHE A 258 0.52 -13.91 5.89
CA PHE A 258 -0.52 -14.62 6.62
C PHE A 258 -1.21 -13.68 7.63
N MET A 259 -2.40 -14.05 8.01
CA MET A 259 -3.07 -13.51 9.19
C MET A 259 -3.44 -14.65 10.14
N LEU A 260 -3.85 -14.33 11.36
CA LEU A 260 -4.34 -15.32 12.32
C LEU A 260 -5.88 -15.32 12.27
N ASP A 261 -6.46 -16.53 12.14
CA ASP A 261 -7.90 -16.68 12.27
C ASP A 261 -8.36 -16.59 13.74
N GLY A 262 -9.68 -16.62 13.97
CA GLY A 262 -10.25 -16.57 15.31
C GLY A 262 -9.84 -17.71 16.25
N ARG A 263 -9.13 -18.74 15.74
CA ARG A 263 -8.55 -19.85 16.50
C ARG A 263 -7.03 -19.72 16.69
N GLY A 264 -6.43 -18.60 16.25
CA GLY A 264 -4.99 -18.35 16.30
C GLY A 264 -4.16 -19.15 15.29
N ARG A 265 -4.78 -19.73 14.25
CA ARG A 265 -4.07 -20.46 13.20
C ARG A 265 -3.67 -19.52 12.08
N LYS A 266 -2.52 -19.76 11.47
CA LYS A 266 -2.09 -19.03 10.27
C LYS A 266 -2.99 -19.39 9.09
N ILE A 267 -3.48 -18.38 8.39
CA ILE A 267 -4.21 -18.53 7.14
C ILE A 267 -3.60 -17.61 6.06
N TYR A 268 -3.70 -18.04 4.82
CA TYR A 268 -3.10 -17.39 3.65
C TYR A 268 -4.14 -16.85 2.66
N GLY A 269 -5.41 -17.02 2.96
CA GLY A 269 -6.55 -16.56 2.20
C GLY A 269 -7.80 -17.37 2.50
N TYR A 270 -8.91 -16.92 1.92
CA TYR A 270 -10.19 -17.63 1.98
C TYR A 270 -10.62 -18.10 0.59
N CYS A 271 -11.24 -19.26 0.54
CA CYS A 271 -11.80 -19.81 -0.68
C CYS A 271 -13.17 -19.18 -0.99
N CYS A 272 -13.39 -18.90 -2.28
CA CYS A 272 -14.71 -18.57 -2.85
C CYS A 272 -15.00 -19.51 -4.00
N ARG A 273 -16.26 -19.62 -4.37
CA ARG A 273 -16.67 -20.32 -5.61
C ARG A 273 -16.71 -19.33 -6.77
N PRO A 274 -16.28 -19.75 -7.97
CA PRO A 274 -16.46 -18.93 -9.16
C PRO A 274 -17.95 -18.81 -9.48
N GLU A 275 -18.36 -17.63 -9.90
CA GLU A 275 -19.66 -17.32 -10.46
C GLU A 275 -19.50 -16.90 -11.93
N LYS A 276 -20.59 -16.68 -12.63
CA LYS A 276 -20.56 -16.40 -14.08
C LYS A 276 -19.79 -15.09 -14.41
N THR A 277 -19.93 -14.05 -13.59
CA THR A 277 -19.34 -12.72 -13.82
C THR A 277 -18.73 -12.12 -12.54
N SER A 278 -18.46 -12.99 -11.53
CA SER A 278 -17.93 -12.60 -10.24
C SER A 278 -17.38 -13.82 -9.51
N TRP A 279 -17.16 -13.68 -8.25
CA TRP A 279 -17.01 -14.78 -7.30
C TRP A 279 -17.97 -14.59 -6.12
N GLY A 280 -18.35 -15.72 -5.51
CA GLY A 280 -19.20 -15.75 -4.33
C GLY A 280 -18.52 -15.20 -3.08
N PRO A 281 -19.22 -15.16 -1.95
CA PRO A 281 -18.68 -14.69 -0.68
C PRO A 281 -17.49 -15.54 -0.22
N ALA A 282 -16.63 -14.96 0.61
CA ALA A 282 -15.54 -15.67 1.24
C ALA A 282 -16.07 -16.78 2.17
N GLU A 283 -15.72 -18.03 1.89
CA GLU A 283 -16.09 -19.13 2.77
C GLU A 283 -15.12 -19.23 3.94
N ARG A 284 -15.48 -18.62 5.06
CA ARG A 284 -14.65 -18.55 6.29
C ARG A 284 -14.37 -19.93 6.89
N ARG A 285 -15.12 -20.97 6.51
CA ARG A 285 -14.90 -22.38 6.90
C ARG A 285 -13.96 -23.12 5.93
N ALA A 286 -13.45 -22.41 4.91
CA ALA A 286 -12.52 -22.96 3.93
C ALA A 286 -11.25 -22.10 3.81
N PRO A 287 -10.48 -21.92 4.91
CA PRO A 287 -9.24 -21.17 4.89
C PRO A 287 -8.12 -21.94 4.18
N VAL A 288 -7.22 -21.24 3.52
CA VAL A 288 -5.94 -21.79 3.04
C VAL A 288 -4.99 -21.82 4.26
N LEU A 289 -4.72 -23.01 4.78
CA LEU A 289 -3.95 -23.21 6.03
C LEU A 289 -2.45 -23.39 5.82
N SER A 290 -2.03 -23.80 4.64
CA SER A 290 -0.61 -24.07 4.38
C SER A 290 -0.28 -23.84 2.91
N LEU A 291 0.93 -23.32 2.67
CA LEU A 291 1.50 -23.14 1.35
C LEU A 291 2.87 -23.78 1.25
N SER A 292 3.03 -24.72 0.33
CA SER A 292 4.31 -25.10 -0.25
C SER A 292 4.63 -24.14 -1.41
N GLN A 293 5.66 -24.44 -2.21
CA GLN A 293 5.99 -23.59 -3.36
C GLN A 293 4.80 -23.50 -4.33
N GLU A 294 4.25 -24.64 -4.76
CA GLU A 294 3.18 -24.72 -5.77
C GLU A 294 1.82 -25.15 -5.18
N HIS A 295 1.80 -25.80 -4.01
CA HIS A 295 0.59 -26.36 -3.42
C HIS A 295 0.04 -25.44 -2.32
N GLY A 296 -1.29 -25.23 -2.35
CA GLY A 296 -2.06 -24.69 -1.23
C GLY A 296 -2.95 -25.78 -0.62
N LEU A 297 -3.03 -25.80 0.71
CA LEU A 297 -3.90 -26.71 1.45
C LEU A 297 -5.07 -25.94 2.04
N ILE A 298 -6.29 -26.30 1.63
CA ILE A 298 -7.52 -25.71 2.15
C ILE A 298 -8.17 -26.74 3.08
N GLU A 299 -8.46 -26.30 4.32
CA GLU A 299 -9.34 -27.06 5.20
C GLU A 299 -10.79 -26.81 4.81
N MET A 300 -11.57 -27.87 4.63
CA MET A 300 -13.01 -27.77 4.35
C MET A 300 -13.77 -28.77 5.21
N ASP A 301 -14.84 -28.33 5.84
CA ASP A 301 -15.70 -29.25 6.58
C ASP A 301 -16.37 -30.32 5.68
N GLY A 302 -16.87 -31.39 6.28
CA GLY A 302 -17.41 -32.53 5.54
C GLY A 302 -18.64 -32.21 4.64
N SER A 303 -19.29 -31.05 4.81
CA SER A 303 -20.36 -30.59 3.93
C SER A 303 -19.79 -29.93 2.67
N LEU A 304 -18.87 -29.02 2.82
CA LEU A 304 -18.22 -28.28 1.72
C LEU A 304 -17.39 -29.21 0.83
N ILE A 305 -16.60 -30.11 1.42
CA ILE A 305 -15.69 -30.96 0.67
C ILE A 305 -16.42 -31.95 -0.25
N ARG A 306 -17.66 -32.32 0.07
CA ARG A 306 -18.47 -33.22 -0.80
C ARG A 306 -18.84 -32.58 -2.13
N GLU A 307 -18.93 -31.26 -2.17
CA GLU A 307 -19.34 -30.50 -3.35
C GLU A 307 -18.15 -30.13 -4.25
N ILE A 308 -16.91 -30.39 -3.81
CA ILE A 308 -15.68 -30.07 -4.57
C ILE A 308 -15.19 -31.33 -5.28
N ASN A 309 -14.76 -31.20 -6.52
CA ASN A 309 -14.16 -32.28 -7.32
C ASN A 309 -12.75 -31.88 -7.77
N VAL A 310 -11.92 -32.88 -8.05
CA VAL A 310 -10.63 -32.65 -8.71
C VAL A 310 -10.89 -32.09 -10.11
N GLY A 311 -10.19 -31.02 -10.47
CA GLY A 311 -10.41 -30.26 -11.69
C GLY A 311 -11.34 -29.05 -11.54
N ASP A 312 -12.05 -28.92 -10.41
CA ASP A 312 -12.84 -27.71 -10.15
C ASP A 312 -11.93 -26.49 -9.99
N LEU A 313 -12.42 -25.34 -10.41
CA LEU A 313 -11.78 -24.05 -10.17
C LEU A 313 -12.27 -23.47 -8.84
N LEU A 314 -11.36 -23.06 -8.00
CA LEU A 314 -11.62 -22.27 -6.80
C LEU A 314 -10.98 -20.88 -6.91
N ILE A 315 -11.63 -19.92 -6.31
CA ILE A 315 -11.13 -18.54 -6.24
C ILE A 315 -10.58 -18.31 -4.84
N ILE A 316 -9.35 -17.82 -4.73
CA ILE A 316 -8.71 -17.53 -3.45
C ILE A 316 -8.59 -16.02 -3.28
N LEU A 317 -9.26 -15.47 -2.28
CA LEU A 317 -9.05 -14.10 -1.81
C LEU A 317 -7.77 -14.09 -0.96
N PRO A 318 -6.70 -13.44 -1.40
CA PRO A 318 -5.42 -13.47 -0.68
C PRO A 318 -5.49 -12.67 0.62
N VAL A 319 -4.62 -13.01 1.55
CA VAL A 319 -4.46 -12.21 2.79
C VAL A 319 -3.94 -10.81 2.46
N HIS A 320 -2.98 -10.70 1.54
CA HIS A 320 -2.39 -9.41 1.19
C HIS A 320 -2.28 -9.22 -0.33
N SER A 321 -3.21 -8.46 -0.89
CA SER A 321 -3.34 -8.25 -2.34
C SER A 321 -2.09 -7.64 -2.99
N CYS A 322 -1.40 -6.72 -2.31
CA CYS A 322 -0.19 -6.09 -2.87
C CYS A 322 0.91 -7.13 -3.14
N LEU A 323 1.19 -8.02 -2.16
CA LEU A 323 2.23 -9.03 -2.31
C LEU A 323 1.82 -10.11 -3.31
N THR A 324 0.55 -10.52 -3.29
CA THR A 324 0.04 -11.50 -4.24
C THR A 324 0.09 -10.96 -5.67
N SER A 325 -0.37 -9.72 -5.89
CA SER A 325 -0.32 -9.10 -7.22
C SER A 325 1.11 -8.96 -7.75
N ASP A 326 2.10 -8.79 -6.87
CA ASP A 326 3.51 -8.63 -7.26
C ASP A 326 4.14 -9.92 -7.83
N LEU A 327 3.50 -11.07 -7.64
CA LEU A 327 3.91 -12.35 -8.21
C LEU A 327 3.46 -12.55 -9.67
N TYR A 328 2.58 -11.68 -10.18
CA TYR A 328 1.99 -11.80 -11.52
C TYR A 328 2.46 -10.69 -12.45
N ARG A 329 2.49 -10.98 -13.74
CA ARG A 329 2.88 -10.03 -14.79
C ARG A 329 1.73 -9.20 -15.31
N TYR A 330 0.50 -9.68 -15.17
CA TYR A 330 -0.72 -9.04 -15.64
C TYR A 330 -1.91 -9.45 -14.77
N TYR A 331 -2.96 -8.67 -14.84
CA TYR A 331 -4.28 -9.03 -14.35
C TYR A 331 -5.12 -9.54 -15.52
N LEU A 332 -6.03 -10.44 -15.22
CA LEU A 332 -7.07 -10.87 -16.14
C LEU A 332 -8.40 -10.40 -15.58
N THR A 333 -9.14 -9.62 -16.35
CA THR A 333 -10.47 -9.16 -15.97
C THR A 333 -11.48 -10.31 -16.08
N LEU A 334 -12.67 -10.18 -15.46
CA LEU A 334 -13.70 -11.23 -15.49
C LEU A 334 -14.29 -11.45 -16.88
N ASP A 335 -14.19 -10.49 -17.77
CA ASP A 335 -14.57 -10.58 -19.19
C ASP A 335 -13.42 -11.01 -20.11
N GLY A 336 -12.24 -11.33 -19.54
CA GLY A 336 -11.10 -11.91 -20.23
C GLY A 336 -10.10 -10.91 -20.81
N GLU A 337 -10.24 -9.61 -20.52
CA GLU A 337 -9.26 -8.61 -20.93
C GLU A 337 -7.99 -8.71 -20.05
N ARG A 338 -6.84 -8.46 -20.68
CA ARG A 338 -5.53 -8.49 -20.02
C ARG A 338 -5.07 -7.07 -19.72
N ILE A 339 -4.77 -6.81 -18.45
CA ILE A 339 -4.21 -5.54 -17.97
C ILE A 339 -2.77 -5.76 -17.56
N GLU A 340 -1.84 -5.12 -18.25
CA GLU A 340 -0.41 -5.27 -18.00
C GLU A 340 0.02 -4.59 -16.70
N ARG A 341 0.99 -5.22 -16.03
CA ARG A 341 1.72 -4.66 -14.89
C ARG A 341 3.14 -4.28 -15.31
N ARG A 342 3.73 -3.33 -14.60
CA ARG A 342 5.15 -3.02 -14.70
C ARG A 342 5.98 -4.31 -14.51
N GLN A 343 6.92 -4.53 -15.41
CA GLN A 343 7.93 -5.59 -15.27
C GLN A 343 9.24 -4.99 -14.78
N SER A 344 9.97 -5.74 -13.95
CA SER A 344 11.31 -5.33 -13.46
C SER A 344 12.34 -5.11 -14.59
N ASN A 345 12.04 -5.58 -15.79
CA ASN A 345 12.92 -5.47 -16.97
C ASN A 345 12.44 -4.40 -17.98
N ASP A 346 11.47 -3.57 -17.67
CA ASP A 346 11.02 -2.43 -18.49
C ASP A 346 12.10 -1.31 -18.53
N GLN A 347 13.38 -1.70 -18.52
CA GLN A 347 14.54 -0.83 -18.70
C GLN A 347 14.96 -0.86 -20.17
N SER A 348 14.22 -0.20 -21.03
CA SER A 348 14.70 0.14 -22.37
C SER A 348 14.26 1.54 -22.75
#